data_3b3e135435fcb79f575f2f4434be7fce
#
_entry.id   3b3e135435fcb79f575f2f4434be7fce
#
_cell.length_a   1.000
_cell.length_b   1.000
_cell.length_c   1.000
_cell.angle_alpha   90.00
_cell.angle_beta   90.00
_cell.angle_gamma   90.00
#
_symmetry.space_group_name_H-M   'P 1'
#
loop_
_entity.id
_entity.type
_entity.pdbx_description
1 polymer ?
#
loop_
_entity_poly.entity_id
_entity_poly.type
_entity_poly.pdbx_seq_one_letter_code
_entity_poly.pdbx_strand_id
1 'polypeptide(L)'
;RRDGKLLSAKPIVRQNWTKGIDPATGKPIPNPEAADWAQGPKIIFPGTPGARNWHPASFDPATGLYYAAVLDLGNLIFMTPGQKPLKARGLNNDAALIFTTDVKDALASLPPPMADVVRALPAYAEALRDPGIAQIRAIEPLTGKTVWAANTVGWQDRAGVLTTASGL
;
A
#
# COMPACT_ATOMS: atom_id res chain seq x y z
N ARG A 1 21.16 -4.67 15.53
CA ARG A 1 21.87 -3.60 14.80
C ARG A 1 23.35 -3.90 14.51
N ARG A 2 23.99 -4.79 15.23
CA ARG A 2 25.44 -5.03 15.13
C ARG A 2 25.86 -5.69 13.80
N ASP A 3 25.03 -6.57 13.27
CA ASP A 3 25.30 -7.43 12.12
C ASP A 3 24.33 -7.22 10.94
N GLY A 4 23.36 -6.33 11.08
CA GLY A 4 22.36 -6.06 10.06
C GLY A 4 21.39 -7.23 9.79
N LYS A 5 21.33 -8.23 10.68
CA LYS A 5 20.44 -9.39 10.52
C LYS A 5 18.98 -8.96 10.52
N LEU A 6 18.22 -9.38 9.50
CA LEU A 6 16.77 -9.23 9.48
C LEU A 6 16.13 -10.11 10.56
N LEU A 7 15.42 -9.50 11.49
CA LEU A 7 14.72 -10.22 12.57
C LEU A 7 13.27 -10.53 12.17
N SER A 8 12.61 -9.58 11.49
CA SER A 8 11.21 -9.68 11.13
C SER A 8 10.93 -8.81 9.92
N ALA A 9 10.03 -9.27 9.05
CA ALA A 9 9.46 -8.51 7.95
C ALA A 9 7.98 -8.88 7.84
N LYS A 10 7.13 -8.13 8.52
CA LYS A 10 5.69 -8.36 8.58
C LYS A 10 4.95 -7.20 7.91
N PRO A 11 3.92 -7.49 7.10
CA PRO A 11 3.08 -6.44 6.55
C PRO A 11 2.30 -5.75 7.67
N ILE A 12 2.23 -4.41 7.60
CA ILE A 12 1.42 -3.60 8.52
C ILE A 12 0.09 -3.17 7.89
N VAL A 13 -0.06 -3.40 6.61
CA VAL A 13 -1.30 -3.23 5.83
C VAL A 13 -1.40 -4.39 4.84
N ARG A 14 -2.54 -4.53 4.19
CA ARG A 14 -2.75 -5.47 3.10
C ARG A 14 -1.71 -5.27 1.98
N GLN A 15 -1.21 -6.39 1.44
CA GLN A 15 -0.25 -6.34 0.34
C GLN A 15 -0.44 -7.52 -0.63
N ASN A 16 -0.22 -7.26 -1.92
CA ASN A 16 -0.22 -8.28 -2.97
C ASN A 16 0.93 -8.12 -3.99
N TRP A 17 1.70 -7.03 -3.93
CA TRP A 17 2.82 -6.78 -4.86
C TRP A 17 4.01 -7.74 -4.65
N THR A 18 4.08 -8.36 -3.49
CA THR A 18 5.10 -9.34 -3.15
C THR A 18 4.48 -10.55 -2.46
N LYS A 19 5.10 -11.71 -2.63
CA LYS A 19 4.78 -12.96 -1.91
C LYS A 19 5.42 -13.03 -0.52
N GLY A 20 6.20 -12.02 -0.16
CA GLY A 20 6.90 -11.92 1.13
C GLY A 20 8.30 -11.35 0.98
N ILE A 21 9.04 -11.34 2.08
CA ILE A 21 10.45 -10.93 2.13
C ILE A 21 11.31 -12.17 2.40
N ASP A 22 12.30 -12.40 1.56
CA ASP A 22 13.28 -13.45 1.78
C ASP A 22 14.10 -13.15 3.06
N PRO A 23 14.03 -13.98 4.11
CA PRO A 23 14.69 -13.69 5.37
C PRO A 23 16.22 -13.74 5.28
N ALA A 24 16.77 -14.46 4.30
CA ALA A 24 18.22 -14.57 4.13
C ALA A 24 18.82 -13.33 3.46
N THR A 25 18.11 -12.73 2.52
CA THR A 25 18.61 -11.61 1.71
C THR A 25 17.96 -10.27 2.04
N GLY A 26 16.82 -10.27 2.72
CA GLY A 26 16.00 -9.08 2.97
C GLY A 26 15.30 -8.55 1.71
N LYS A 27 15.35 -9.27 0.58
CA LYS A 27 14.75 -8.85 -0.68
C LYS A 27 13.28 -9.28 -0.79
N PRO A 28 12.41 -8.47 -1.40
CA PRO A 28 11.06 -8.89 -1.69
C PRO A 28 11.03 -10.01 -2.73
N ILE A 29 10.13 -10.97 -2.54
CA ILE A 29 9.82 -12.04 -3.48
C ILE A 29 8.77 -11.50 -4.45
N PRO A 30 9.07 -11.26 -5.74
CA PRO A 30 8.14 -10.64 -6.67
C PRO A 30 6.83 -11.41 -6.82
N ASN A 31 5.73 -10.69 -6.99
CA ASN A 31 4.43 -11.23 -7.42
C ASN A 31 4.02 -10.60 -8.75
N PRO A 32 4.41 -11.17 -9.91
CA PRO A 32 4.10 -10.59 -11.22
C PRO A 32 2.60 -10.47 -11.50
N GLU A 33 1.79 -11.35 -10.94
CA GLU A 33 0.32 -11.31 -11.11
C GLU A 33 -0.29 -10.01 -10.64
N ALA A 34 0.28 -9.40 -9.60
CA ALA A 34 -0.21 -8.14 -9.05
C ALA A 34 0.66 -6.94 -9.44
N ALA A 35 1.97 -7.13 -9.67
CA ALA A 35 2.92 -6.03 -9.81
C ALA A 35 3.34 -5.71 -11.25
N ASP A 36 3.09 -6.60 -12.23
CA ASP A 36 3.45 -6.37 -13.63
C ASP A 36 2.31 -5.74 -14.41
N TRP A 37 2.10 -4.43 -14.24
CA TRP A 37 1.05 -3.68 -14.96
C TRP A 37 1.40 -3.36 -16.41
N ALA A 38 2.62 -3.64 -16.86
CA ALA A 38 2.98 -3.56 -18.28
C ALA A 38 2.20 -4.59 -19.12
N GLN A 39 1.78 -5.69 -18.50
CA GLN A 39 0.97 -6.75 -19.11
C GLN A 39 -0.55 -6.51 -19.04
N GLY A 40 -0.97 -5.33 -18.56
CA GLY A 40 -2.38 -4.96 -18.44
C GLY A 40 -2.74 -4.39 -17.06
N PRO A 41 -4.01 -4.03 -16.84
CA PRO A 41 -4.46 -3.46 -15.57
C PRO A 41 -4.17 -4.39 -14.38
N LYS A 42 -3.79 -3.79 -13.26
CA LYS A 42 -3.58 -4.49 -11.99
C LYS A 42 -4.19 -3.70 -10.83
N ILE A 43 -4.71 -4.40 -9.83
CA ILE A 43 -5.05 -3.81 -8.53
C ILE A 43 -3.96 -4.19 -7.55
N ILE A 44 -3.27 -3.18 -7.02
CA ILE A 44 -2.08 -3.33 -6.18
C ILE A 44 -2.36 -2.79 -4.79
N PHE A 45 -2.02 -3.57 -3.78
CA PHE A 45 -2.01 -3.19 -2.37
C PHE A 45 -0.59 -3.34 -1.79
N PRO A 46 -0.13 -2.37 -0.94
CA PRO A 46 -0.63 -1.00 -0.88
C PRO A 46 -0.43 -0.28 -2.19
N GLY A 47 -1.22 0.78 -2.39
CA GLY A 47 -1.13 1.63 -3.57
C GLY A 47 0.15 2.47 -3.62
N THR A 48 0.25 3.35 -4.59
CA THR A 48 1.43 4.19 -4.86
C THR A 48 1.91 5.07 -3.70
N PRO A 49 1.04 5.55 -2.78
CA PRO A 49 1.52 6.26 -1.58
C PRO A 49 2.28 5.36 -0.60
N GLY A 50 2.17 4.02 -0.76
CA GLY A 50 2.70 3.05 0.21
C GLY A 50 1.83 2.91 1.45
N ALA A 51 2.16 1.95 2.29
CA ALA A 51 1.52 1.78 3.60
C ALA A 51 1.83 2.94 4.55
N ARG A 52 3.00 3.51 4.39
CA ARG A 52 3.53 4.72 5.05
C ARG A 52 4.38 5.48 4.06
N ASN A 53 4.52 6.78 4.33
CA ASN A 53 5.46 7.62 3.62
C ASN A 53 6.45 8.24 4.62
N TRP A 54 7.00 9.42 4.34
CA TRP A 54 8.00 10.13 5.14
C TRP A 54 7.51 10.63 6.51
N HIS A 55 6.21 10.61 6.78
CA HIS A 55 5.62 11.08 8.04
C HIS A 55 6.18 10.30 9.23
N PRO A 56 6.53 10.97 10.34
CA PRO A 56 7.14 10.32 11.48
C PRO A 56 6.19 9.32 12.14
N ALA A 57 6.73 8.20 12.53
CA ALA A 57 6.11 7.26 13.44
C ALA A 57 6.87 7.28 14.76
N SER A 58 6.32 6.75 15.80
CA SER A 58 6.93 6.73 17.13
C SER A 58 6.91 5.34 17.72
N PHE A 59 7.92 5.05 18.54
CA PHE A 59 7.97 3.85 19.36
C PHE A 59 7.96 4.26 20.83
N ASP A 60 7.06 3.66 21.60
CA ASP A 60 7.00 3.85 23.03
C ASP A 60 7.63 2.64 23.75
N PRO A 61 8.77 2.82 24.43
CA PRO A 61 9.41 1.74 25.14
C PRO A 61 8.64 1.26 26.38
N ALA A 62 7.73 2.06 26.94
CA ALA A 62 6.91 1.66 28.09
C ALA A 62 5.83 0.66 27.68
N THR A 63 5.22 0.83 26.52
CA THR A 63 4.22 -0.10 25.99
C THR A 63 4.81 -1.17 25.07
N GLY A 64 6.03 -0.95 24.54
CA GLY A 64 6.66 -1.79 23.54
C GLY A 64 6.01 -1.69 22.15
N LEU A 65 5.15 -0.69 21.91
CA LEU A 65 4.37 -0.54 20.69
C LEU A 65 4.95 0.50 19.75
N TYR A 66 4.78 0.25 18.46
CA TYR A 66 5.09 1.15 17.37
C TYR A 66 3.80 1.79 16.87
N TYR A 67 3.76 3.12 16.89
CA TYR A 67 2.60 3.92 16.46
C TYR A 67 2.88 4.56 15.11
N ALA A 68 1.97 4.36 14.17
CA ALA A 68 2.12 4.89 12.83
C ALA A 68 0.78 5.27 12.21
N ALA A 69 0.77 6.36 11.45
CA ALA A 69 -0.27 6.60 10.47
C ALA A 69 -0.03 5.68 9.27
N VAL A 70 -1.05 4.92 8.89
CA VAL A 70 -0.99 3.95 7.80
C VAL A 70 -2.10 4.17 6.78
N LEU A 71 -1.78 3.88 5.53
CA LEU A 71 -2.71 3.89 4.40
C LEU A 71 -2.91 2.45 3.92
N ASP A 72 -3.99 1.83 4.32
CA ASP A 72 -4.41 0.52 3.82
C ASP A 72 -5.29 0.69 2.59
N LEU A 73 -4.72 1.26 1.54
CA LEU A 73 -5.37 1.62 0.28
C LEU A 73 -4.65 0.98 -0.89
N GLY A 74 -5.40 0.57 -1.90
CA GLY A 74 -4.85 0.09 -3.16
C GLY A 74 -5.00 1.09 -4.30
N ASN A 75 -4.37 0.75 -5.44
CA ASN A 75 -4.60 1.41 -6.72
C ASN A 75 -4.92 0.39 -7.80
N LEU A 76 -5.89 0.71 -8.64
CA LEU A 76 -5.95 0.20 -10.00
C LEU A 76 -4.90 0.97 -10.81
N ILE A 77 -3.96 0.24 -11.41
CA ILE A 77 -2.89 0.79 -12.24
C ILE A 77 -2.97 0.18 -13.64
N PHE A 78 -2.86 0.98 -14.66
CA PHE A 78 -2.75 0.54 -16.05
C PHE A 78 -2.01 1.58 -16.89
N MET A 79 -1.35 1.11 -17.96
CA MET A 79 -0.71 2.00 -18.93
C MET A 79 -1.78 2.67 -19.81
N THR A 80 -1.65 3.96 -20.01
CA THR A 80 -2.53 4.70 -20.91
C THR A 80 -2.11 4.42 -22.36
N PRO A 81 -3.02 4.01 -23.25
CA PRO A 81 -2.67 3.74 -24.65
C PRO A 81 -2.07 4.98 -25.35
N GLY A 82 -1.08 4.74 -26.22
CA GLY A 82 -0.46 5.81 -27.02
C GLY A 82 0.58 6.65 -26.30
N GLN A 83 1.06 6.20 -25.15
CA GLN A 83 2.08 6.92 -24.38
C GLN A 83 3.44 6.97 -25.08
N LYS A 84 4.10 8.12 -24.90
CA LYS A 84 5.46 8.33 -25.41
C LYS A 84 6.49 7.56 -24.56
N PRO A 85 7.64 7.21 -25.15
CA PRO A 85 8.73 6.61 -24.40
C PRO A 85 9.09 7.44 -23.16
N LEU A 86 9.51 6.75 -22.11
CA LEU A 86 9.95 7.37 -20.86
C LEU A 86 11.04 8.42 -21.13
N LYS A 87 10.91 9.59 -20.53
CA LYS A 87 11.96 10.61 -20.58
C LYS A 87 13.15 10.18 -19.71
N ALA A 88 14.36 10.42 -20.19
CA ALA A 88 15.57 10.10 -19.44
C ALA A 88 15.71 10.93 -18.15
N ARG A 89 15.03 12.07 -18.06
CA ARG A 89 15.00 12.92 -16.87
C ARG A 89 13.58 13.44 -16.62
N GLY A 90 13.23 13.58 -15.35
CA GLY A 90 11.93 14.09 -14.92
C GLY A 90 11.01 13.00 -14.40
N LEU A 91 9.81 13.40 -13.99
CA LEU A 91 8.75 12.50 -13.53
C LEU A 91 8.09 11.84 -14.74
N ASN A 92 8.18 10.52 -14.82
CA ASN A 92 7.45 9.72 -15.79
C ASN A 92 6.18 9.21 -15.13
N ASN A 93 5.06 9.86 -15.42
CA ASN A 93 3.75 9.50 -14.86
C ASN A 93 2.84 9.04 -15.99
N ASP A 94 3.20 7.92 -16.61
CA ASP A 94 2.58 7.41 -17.82
C ASP A 94 1.53 6.32 -17.54
N ALA A 95 1.27 6.00 -16.27
CA ALA A 95 0.22 5.10 -15.86
C ALA A 95 -0.97 5.86 -15.27
N ALA A 96 -2.17 5.43 -15.57
CA ALA A 96 -3.36 5.86 -14.86
C ALA A 96 -3.39 5.19 -13.49
N LEU A 97 -3.69 5.98 -12.46
CA LEU A 97 -3.74 5.57 -11.07
C LEU A 97 -5.11 5.93 -10.50
N ILE A 98 -5.89 4.93 -10.15
CA ILE A 98 -7.22 5.10 -9.56
C ILE A 98 -7.19 4.42 -8.19
N PHE A 99 -7.57 5.14 -7.14
CA PHE A 99 -7.65 4.54 -5.80
C PHE A 99 -8.77 3.51 -5.72
N THR A 100 -8.58 2.50 -4.89
CA THR A 100 -9.59 1.44 -4.71
C THR A 100 -10.90 1.96 -4.11
N THR A 101 -10.87 3.11 -3.40
CA THR A 101 -12.08 3.83 -2.97
C THR A 101 -12.96 4.30 -4.13
N ASP A 102 -12.35 4.59 -5.26
CA ASP A 102 -13.01 5.19 -6.43
C ASP A 102 -13.14 4.21 -7.61
N VAL A 103 -12.66 2.97 -7.43
CA VAL A 103 -12.56 1.99 -8.53
C VAL A 103 -13.92 1.66 -9.16
N LYS A 104 -14.98 1.63 -8.36
CA LYS A 104 -16.34 1.34 -8.84
C LYS A 104 -16.83 2.42 -9.80
N ASP A 105 -16.64 3.68 -9.42
CA ASP A 105 -17.09 4.82 -10.23
C ASP A 105 -16.21 5.00 -11.46
N ALA A 106 -14.90 4.78 -11.30
CA ALA A 106 -13.95 4.80 -12.39
C ALA A 106 -14.25 3.76 -13.46
N LEU A 107 -14.70 2.55 -13.08
CA LEU A 107 -15.08 1.52 -14.05
C LEU A 107 -16.20 1.97 -14.99
N ALA A 108 -17.12 2.79 -14.52
CA ALA A 108 -18.21 3.31 -15.35
C ALA A 108 -17.73 4.23 -16.48
N SER A 109 -16.54 4.83 -16.32
CA SER A 109 -15.91 5.73 -17.30
C SER A 109 -14.89 5.05 -18.20
N LEU A 110 -14.51 3.79 -17.92
CA LEU A 110 -13.56 3.05 -18.75
C LEU A 110 -14.25 2.48 -20.00
N PRO A 111 -13.51 2.34 -21.13
CA PRO A 111 -14.00 1.60 -22.29
C PRO A 111 -14.43 0.18 -21.87
N PRO A 112 -15.59 -0.35 -22.39
CA PRO A 112 -16.14 -1.63 -21.97
C PRO A 112 -15.14 -2.79 -21.96
N PRO A 113 -14.27 -2.99 -22.97
CA PRO A 113 -13.29 -4.08 -22.94
C PRO A 113 -12.29 -3.97 -21.79
N MET A 114 -11.91 -2.76 -21.41
CA MET A 114 -10.99 -2.53 -20.28
C MET A 114 -11.71 -2.74 -18.95
N ALA A 115 -12.95 -2.28 -18.83
CA ALA A 115 -13.76 -2.51 -17.64
C ALA A 115 -13.97 -4.01 -17.37
N ASP A 116 -14.16 -4.82 -18.41
CA ASP A 116 -14.31 -6.27 -18.29
C ASP A 116 -13.01 -6.93 -17.80
N VAL A 117 -11.86 -6.51 -18.34
CA VAL A 117 -10.56 -6.99 -17.85
C VAL A 117 -10.37 -6.65 -16.37
N VAL A 118 -10.72 -5.43 -15.94
CA VAL A 118 -10.59 -5.04 -14.52
C VAL A 118 -11.54 -5.84 -13.63
N ARG A 119 -12.79 -6.10 -14.06
CA ARG A 119 -13.75 -6.93 -13.31
C ARG A 119 -13.26 -8.37 -13.13
N ALA A 120 -12.48 -8.87 -14.07
CA ALA A 120 -11.89 -10.22 -14.02
C ALA A 120 -10.65 -10.33 -13.11
N LEU A 121 -10.09 -9.20 -12.64
CA LEU A 121 -8.93 -9.24 -11.73
C LEU A 121 -9.31 -9.88 -10.39
N PRO A 122 -8.51 -10.82 -9.86
CA PRO A 122 -8.78 -11.46 -8.57
C PRO A 122 -8.97 -10.46 -7.42
N ALA A 123 -8.19 -9.39 -7.41
CA ALA A 123 -8.26 -8.34 -6.38
C ALA A 123 -9.45 -7.38 -6.54
N TYR A 124 -10.25 -7.45 -7.63
CA TYR A 124 -11.34 -6.51 -7.86
C TYR A 124 -12.50 -6.71 -6.87
N ALA A 125 -12.96 -7.94 -6.70
CA ALA A 125 -14.01 -8.25 -5.75
C ALA A 125 -13.61 -7.92 -4.30
N GLU A 126 -12.34 -8.13 -3.96
CA GLU A 126 -11.78 -7.72 -2.67
C GLU A 126 -11.79 -6.19 -2.52
N ALA A 127 -11.33 -5.45 -3.52
CA ALA A 127 -11.29 -3.99 -3.51
C ALA A 127 -12.70 -3.37 -3.39
N LEU A 128 -13.73 -3.99 -3.98
CA LEU A 128 -15.11 -3.54 -3.82
C LEU A 128 -15.66 -3.78 -2.42
N ARG A 129 -15.32 -4.92 -1.80
CA ARG A 129 -15.76 -5.27 -0.46
C ARG A 129 -15.05 -4.45 0.61
N ASP A 130 -13.77 -4.23 0.43
CA ASP A 130 -12.89 -3.48 1.31
C ASP A 130 -11.96 -2.58 0.47
N PRO A 131 -12.43 -1.37 0.11
CA PRO A 131 -11.62 -0.45 -0.70
C PRO A 131 -10.40 0.09 0.04
N GLY A 132 -10.37 -0.11 1.35
CA GLY A 132 -9.28 0.34 2.20
C GLY A 132 -9.60 1.57 3.03
N ILE A 133 -8.68 1.92 3.91
CA ILE A 133 -8.87 2.96 4.92
C ILE A 133 -7.54 3.57 5.37
N ALA A 134 -7.58 4.82 5.82
CA ALA A 134 -6.48 5.45 6.54
C ALA A 134 -6.69 5.34 8.05
N GLN A 135 -5.64 4.99 8.78
CA GLN A 135 -5.71 4.73 10.22
C GLN A 135 -4.44 5.18 10.94
N ILE A 136 -4.57 5.47 12.23
CA ILE A 136 -3.44 5.40 13.16
C ILE A 136 -3.49 4.00 13.79
N ARG A 137 -2.38 3.28 13.76
CA ARG A 137 -2.28 1.93 14.33
C ARG A 137 -1.20 1.87 15.41
N ALA A 138 -1.49 1.16 16.49
CA ALA A 138 -0.50 0.67 17.43
C ALA A 138 -0.15 -0.79 17.06
N ILE A 139 1.11 -1.02 16.81
CA ILE A 139 1.61 -2.27 16.19
C ILE A 139 2.67 -2.87 17.09
N GLU A 140 2.59 -4.17 17.35
CA GLU A 140 3.67 -4.92 17.96
C GLU A 140 4.79 -5.17 16.93
N PRO A 141 6.01 -4.64 17.14
CA PRO A 141 7.02 -4.58 16.07
C PRO A 141 7.52 -5.96 15.61
N LEU A 142 7.54 -6.97 16.48
CA LEU A 142 8.09 -8.28 16.15
C LEU A 142 7.11 -9.15 15.36
N THR A 143 5.83 -9.03 15.65
CA THR A 143 4.78 -9.85 15.03
C THR A 143 4.07 -9.12 13.89
N GLY A 144 4.11 -7.79 13.86
CA GLY A 144 3.32 -6.96 12.97
C GLY A 144 1.84 -6.88 13.35
N LYS A 145 1.46 -7.44 14.50
CA LYS A 145 0.07 -7.45 14.97
C LYS A 145 -0.38 -6.03 15.31
N THR A 146 -1.50 -5.60 14.74
CA THR A 146 -2.19 -4.39 15.17
C THR A 146 -2.89 -4.67 16.51
N VAL A 147 -2.49 -3.93 17.55
CA VAL A 147 -3.09 -4.01 18.89
C VAL A 147 -4.37 -3.22 18.96
N TRP A 148 -4.34 -2.00 18.38
CA TRP A 148 -5.52 -1.18 18.14
C TRP A 148 -5.33 -0.31 16.90
N ALA A 149 -6.45 0.17 16.36
CA ALA A 149 -6.48 1.10 15.24
C ALA A 149 -7.59 2.12 15.44
N ALA A 150 -7.31 3.36 15.04
CA ALA A 150 -8.29 4.43 14.97
C ALA A 150 -8.38 4.95 13.54
N ASN A 151 -9.59 4.99 12.98
CA ASN A 151 -9.82 5.54 11.66
C ASN A 151 -9.57 7.04 11.66
N THR A 152 -8.91 7.52 10.63
CA THR A 152 -8.70 8.95 10.41
C THR A 152 -9.72 9.50 9.42
N VAL A 153 -9.87 10.82 9.40
CA VAL A 153 -10.81 11.49 8.49
C VAL A 153 -10.14 11.64 7.13
N GLY A 154 -10.66 10.93 6.16
CA GLY A 154 -10.16 10.96 4.80
C GLY A 154 -8.98 10.01 4.54
N TRP A 155 -8.83 9.61 3.30
CA TRP A 155 -7.86 8.61 2.86
C TRP A 155 -6.44 9.17 2.63
N GLN A 156 -6.29 10.49 2.61
CA GLN A 156 -4.99 11.15 2.41
C GLN A 156 -4.34 11.60 3.72
N ASP A 157 -4.85 11.14 4.85
CA ASP A 157 -4.28 11.54 6.13
C ASP A 157 -2.81 11.11 6.21
N ARG A 158 -1.97 12.10 6.41
CA ARG A 158 -0.52 11.99 6.45
C ARG A 158 0.02 12.53 7.77
N ALA A 159 -0.65 12.19 8.86
CA ALA A 159 -0.26 12.63 10.19
C ALA A 159 1.06 12.01 10.65
N GLY A 160 1.84 12.79 11.37
CA GLY A 160 2.93 12.29 12.18
C GLY A 160 2.42 11.83 13.55
N VAL A 161 3.15 10.92 14.17
CA VAL A 161 2.86 10.43 15.52
C VAL A 161 4.06 10.70 16.42
N LEU A 162 3.79 11.21 17.61
CA LEU A 162 4.76 11.41 18.67
C LEU A 162 4.25 10.72 19.95
N THR A 163 5.11 9.96 20.60
CA THR A 163 4.87 9.43 21.94
C THR A 163 5.72 10.20 22.95
N THR A 164 5.18 10.39 24.15
CA THR A 164 5.88 11.11 25.24
C THR A 164 5.92 10.23 26.49
N ALA A 165 6.88 10.50 27.39
CA ALA A 165 7.01 9.76 28.64
C ALA A 165 5.82 9.94 29.58
N SER A 166 4.97 10.95 29.35
CA SER A 166 3.76 11.20 30.12
C SER A 166 2.53 10.42 29.62
N GLY A 167 2.68 9.61 28.56
CA GLY A 167 1.58 8.82 27.99
C GLY A 167 0.68 9.60 27.01
N LEU A 168 1.17 10.71 26.48
CA LEU A 168 0.55 11.45 25.37
C LEU A 168 1.11 11.00 24.04
#